data_9ad9bf8a4b86326e10beeef79a452d60
#
_entry.id   9ad9bf8a4b86326e10beeef79a452d60
#
_cell.length_a   1.000
_cell.length_b   1.000
_cell.length_c   1.000
_cell.angle_alpha   90.00
_cell.angle_beta   90.00
_cell.angle_gamma   90.00
#
_symmetry.space_group_name_H-M   'P 1'
#
loop_
_entity.id
_entity.type
_entity.pdbx_description
1 polymer ?
#
loop_
_entity_poly.entity_id
_entity_poly.type
_entity_poly.pdbx_seq_one_letter_code
_entity_poly.pdbx_strand_id
1 'polypeptide(L)'
;MDVVYNHTYSLDSWFQRTLPWYFYRAFSDGKVSDGSACGNDVASERAMCSKYILESVLYWAREYHIDGFRFDLMGILDIQTMTEIAEELREIYPNIYLYGEGWKMDTGLSEDQLAHQYN
;
A
#
# COMPACT_ATOMS: atom_id res chain seq x y z
N MET A 1 14.38 4.69 2.34
CA MET A 1 13.99 4.20 1.00
C MET A 1 12.61 4.72 0.65
N ASP A 2 12.42 5.19 -0.58
CA ASP A 2 11.11 5.59 -1.10
C ASP A 2 10.44 4.39 -1.78
N VAL A 3 9.19 4.08 -1.42
CA VAL A 3 8.46 2.91 -1.93
C VAL A 3 7.10 3.28 -2.48
N VAL A 4 6.71 2.65 -3.58
CA VAL A 4 5.45 2.89 -4.28
C VAL A 4 4.66 1.59 -4.35
N TYR A 5 3.70 1.41 -3.43
CA TYR A 5 2.82 0.24 -3.38
C TYR A 5 1.37 0.57 -3.73
N ASN A 6 1.08 1.83 -3.98
CA ASN A 6 -0.28 2.34 -4.13
C ASN A 6 -0.86 2.13 -5.53
N HIS A 7 -0.04 1.97 -6.58
CA HIS A 7 -0.48 1.76 -7.95
C HIS A 7 0.56 1.00 -8.77
N THR A 8 0.18 0.55 -9.98
CA THR A 8 1.09 -0.07 -10.96
C THR A 8 1.07 0.63 -12.32
N TYR A 9 0.55 1.86 -12.40
CA TYR A 9 0.37 2.66 -13.61
C TYR A 9 -0.55 2.00 -14.66
N SER A 10 -0.34 0.74 -14.98
CA SER A 10 -1.12 -0.02 -15.96
C SER A 10 -1.68 -1.30 -15.35
N LEU A 11 -2.88 -1.68 -15.79
CA LEU A 11 -3.45 -2.99 -15.48
C LEU A 11 -2.74 -4.14 -16.22
N ASP A 12 -1.87 -3.88 -17.17
CA ASP A 12 -0.99 -4.90 -17.77
C ASP A 12 0.22 -5.14 -16.84
N SER A 13 -0.04 -5.79 -15.71
CA SER A 13 0.92 -6.06 -14.65
C SER A 13 0.96 -7.55 -14.31
N TRP A 14 2.01 -7.98 -13.62
CA TRP A 14 2.08 -9.35 -13.10
C TRP A 14 0.98 -9.65 -12.08
N PHE A 15 0.54 -8.67 -11.29
CA PHE A 15 -0.60 -8.82 -10.39
C PHE A 15 -1.86 -9.23 -11.14
N GLN A 16 -2.19 -8.52 -12.21
CA GLN A 16 -3.38 -8.81 -13.00
C GLN A 16 -3.27 -10.13 -13.77
N ARG A 17 -2.08 -10.48 -14.22
CA ARG A 17 -1.82 -11.73 -14.93
C ARG A 17 -1.86 -12.95 -14.01
N THR A 18 -1.42 -12.79 -12.75
CA THR A 18 -1.38 -13.87 -11.75
C THR A 18 -2.77 -14.17 -11.19
N LEU A 19 -3.47 -13.13 -10.75
CA LEU A 19 -4.82 -13.25 -10.19
C LEU A 19 -5.66 -12.04 -10.62
N PRO A 20 -6.38 -12.16 -11.75
CA PRO A 20 -7.16 -11.07 -12.30
C PRO A 20 -8.13 -10.46 -11.28
N TRP A 21 -8.13 -9.13 -11.20
CA TRP A 21 -9.02 -8.30 -10.38
C TRP A 21 -8.87 -8.44 -8.85
N TYR A 22 -7.92 -9.22 -8.38
CA TYR A 22 -7.68 -9.35 -6.95
C TYR A 22 -6.88 -8.19 -6.36
N PHE A 23 -5.83 -7.78 -7.04
CA PHE A 23 -4.86 -6.79 -6.50
C PHE A 23 -5.25 -5.35 -6.76
N TYR A 24 -6.32 -5.11 -7.52
CA TYR A 24 -6.78 -3.76 -7.82
C TYR A 24 -8.12 -3.47 -7.20
N ARG A 25 -8.27 -2.25 -6.70
CA ARG A 25 -9.49 -1.75 -6.13
C ARG A 25 -10.45 -1.36 -7.25
N ALA A 26 -11.71 -1.70 -7.10
CA ALA A 26 -12.76 -1.36 -8.03
C ALA A 26 -14.02 -0.95 -7.29
N PHE A 27 -14.79 -0.06 -7.90
CA PHE A 27 -16.11 0.31 -7.44
C PHE A 27 -17.15 -0.79 -7.72
N SER A 28 -18.32 -0.70 -7.11
CA SER A 28 -19.40 -1.69 -7.26
C SER A 28 -19.92 -1.85 -8.69
N ASP A 29 -19.73 -0.85 -9.54
CA ASP A 29 -20.06 -0.88 -10.97
C ASP A 29 -18.97 -1.58 -11.83
N GLY A 30 -17.88 -2.05 -11.21
CA GLY A 30 -16.76 -2.71 -11.87
C GLY A 30 -15.69 -1.74 -12.43
N LYS A 31 -15.89 -0.43 -12.28
CA LYS A 31 -14.89 0.56 -12.69
C LYS A 31 -13.69 0.50 -11.73
N VAL A 32 -12.49 0.47 -12.28
CA VAL A 32 -11.25 0.51 -11.50
C VAL A 32 -11.12 1.84 -10.78
N SER A 33 -10.79 1.78 -9.49
CA SER A 33 -10.45 2.96 -8.69
C SER A 33 -9.12 3.55 -9.14
N ASP A 34 -9.05 4.86 -9.25
CA ASP A 34 -7.86 5.62 -9.64
C ASP A 34 -7.73 6.91 -8.82
N GLY A 35 -7.79 6.77 -7.51
CA GLY A 35 -7.56 7.86 -6.56
C GLY A 35 -6.12 8.39 -6.60
N SER A 36 -5.19 7.53 -7.02
CA SER A 36 -3.81 7.90 -7.27
C SER A 36 -3.64 8.85 -8.46
N ALA A 37 -4.61 8.90 -9.38
CA ALA A 37 -4.51 9.53 -10.70
C ALA A 37 -3.33 8.99 -11.56
N CYS A 38 -2.92 7.76 -11.27
CA CYS A 38 -1.81 7.07 -11.93
C CYS A 38 -2.25 5.80 -12.67
N GLY A 39 -3.55 5.65 -12.91
CA GLY A 39 -4.12 4.58 -13.74
C GLY A 39 -4.84 3.48 -12.97
N ASN A 40 -4.53 3.28 -11.69
CA ASN A 40 -5.21 2.32 -10.81
C ASN A 40 -4.84 2.52 -9.34
N ASP A 41 -5.62 1.95 -8.44
CA ASP A 41 -5.30 1.83 -7.01
C ASP A 41 -5.13 0.36 -6.65
N VAL A 42 -4.03 0.05 -5.96
CA VAL A 42 -3.78 -1.28 -5.41
C VAL A 42 -4.68 -1.52 -4.20
N ALA A 43 -5.34 -2.68 -4.15
CA ALA A 43 -6.25 -3.08 -3.08
C ALA A 43 -5.47 -3.62 -1.87
N SER A 44 -4.76 -2.74 -1.17
CA SER A 44 -3.90 -3.07 -0.03
C SER A 44 -4.64 -3.77 1.10
N GLU A 45 -5.95 -3.51 1.26
CA GLU A 45 -6.85 -4.12 2.24
C GLU A 45 -7.09 -5.63 2.02
N ARG A 46 -6.67 -6.18 0.88
CA ARG A 46 -6.84 -7.61 0.60
C ARG A 46 -5.65 -8.41 1.12
N ALA A 47 -5.94 -9.50 1.81
CA ALA A 47 -4.96 -10.27 2.59
C ALA A 47 -3.65 -10.61 1.84
N MET A 48 -3.73 -11.05 0.58
CA MET A 48 -2.51 -11.38 -0.18
C MET A 48 -1.79 -10.14 -0.67
N CYS A 49 -2.49 -9.02 -0.85
CA CYS A 49 -1.89 -7.74 -1.20
C CYS A 49 -1.17 -7.13 0.01
N SER A 50 -1.83 -7.09 1.17
CA SER A 50 -1.23 -6.71 2.45
C SER A 50 0.04 -7.52 2.73
N LYS A 51 -0.07 -8.84 2.64
CA LYS A 51 1.07 -9.74 2.81
C LYS A 51 2.23 -9.43 1.86
N TYR A 52 1.94 -9.17 0.58
CA TYR A 52 2.97 -8.82 -0.40
C TYR A 52 3.70 -7.52 0.00
N ILE A 53 2.97 -6.48 0.42
CA ILE A 53 3.56 -5.21 0.84
C ILE A 53 4.42 -5.40 2.09
N LEU A 54 3.88 -6.07 3.11
CA LEU A 54 4.59 -6.37 4.35
C LEU A 54 5.89 -7.16 4.11
N GLU A 55 5.81 -8.26 3.38
CA GLU A 55 6.98 -9.09 3.10
C GLU A 55 8.02 -8.35 2.25
N SER A 56 7.58 -7.46 1.34
CA SER A 56 8.47 -6.63 0.55
C SER A 56 9.27 -5.66 1.41
N VAL A 57 8.64 -4.93 2.32
CA VAL A 57 9.37 -3.99 3.20
C VAL A 57 10.27 -4.71 4.19
N LEU A 58 9.84 -5.86 4.73
CA LEU A 58 10.68 -6.71 5.58
C LEU A 58 11.92 -7.22 4.82
N TYR A 59 11.75 -7.63 3.57
CA TYR A 59 12.85 -8.05 2.71
C TYR A 59 13.88 -6.92 2.53
N TRP A 60 13.45 -5.73 2.16
CA TRP A 60 14.32 -4.57 2.00
C TRP A 60 15.05 -4.20 3.30
N ALA A 61 14.36 -4.24 4.43
CA ALA A 61 14.98 -3.96 5.72
C ALA A 61 16.03 -5.00 6.09
N ARG A 62 15.76 -6.29 5.88
CA ARG A 62 16.65 -7.39 6.26
C ARG A 62 17.84 -7.54 5.33
N GLU A 63 17.60 -7.60 4.03
CA GLU A 63 18.63 -7.92 3.04
C GLU A 63 19.50 -6.71 2.66
N TYR A 64 18.93 -5.51 2.70
CA TYR A 64 19.61 -4.29 2.29
C TYR A 64 19.86 -3.31 3.45
N HIS A 65 19.48 -3.70 4.67
CA HIS A 65 19.69 -2.89 5.89
C HIS A 65 19.11 -1.48 5.76
N ILE A 66 17.89 -1.37 5.21
CA ILE A 66 17.20 -0.10 5.07
C ILE A 66 16.74 0.40 6.45
N ASP A 67 17.13 1.61 6.82
CA ASP A 67 16.83 2.22 8.12
C ASP A 67 15.48 2.95 8.20
N GLY A 68 14.81 3.08 7.07
CA GLY A 68 13.49 3.74 7.03
C GLY A 68 12.84 3.73 5.67
N PHE A 69 11.51 3.90 5.68
CA PHE A 69 10.68 3.90 4.47
C PHE A 69 9.82 5.16 4.41
N ARG A 70 9.74 5.74 3.22
CA ARG A 70 8.73 6.73 2.85
C ARG A 70 7.75 6.07 1.89
N PHE A 71 6.47 6.04 2.26
CA PHE A 71 5.40 5.47 1.45
C PHE A 71 4.76 6.54 0.58
N ASP A 72 4.96 6.42 -0.72
CA ASP A 72 4.31 7.26 -1.71
C ASP A 72 2.80 7.10 -1.65
N LEU A 73 2.03 8.20 -1.71
CA LEU A 73 0.57 8.21 -1.62
C LEU A 73 0.01 7.25 -0.54
N MET A 74 0.62 7.24 0.64
CA MET A 74 0.20 6.39 1.77
C MET A 74 -1.28 6.55 2.10
N GLY A 75 -1.84 7.74 1.85
CA GLY A 75 -3.23 8.06 2.13
C GLY A 75 -4.28 7.27 1.34
N ILE A 76 -3.88 6.49 0.33
CA ILE A 76 -4.79 5.56 -0.38
C ILE A 76 -4.56 4.10 -0.03
N LEU A 77 -3.55 3.80 0.80
CA LEU A 77 -3.36 2.48 1.40
C LEU A 77 -4.29 2.32 2.61
N ASP A 78 -4.67 1.10 2.93
CA ASP A 78 -5.49 0.85 4.10
C ASP A 78 -4.68 0.96 5.41
N ILE A 79 -5.34 1.45 6.45
CA ILE A 79 -4.70 1.74 7.73
C ILE A 79 -4.26 0.46 8.47
N GLN A 80 -4.98 -0.64 8.29
CA GLN A 80 -4.64 -1.91 8.94
C GLN A 80 -3.31 -2.44 8.42
N THR A 81 -3.13 -2.50 7.10
CA THR A 81 -1.86 -2.90 6.47
C THR A 81 -0.71 -1.99 6.91
N MET A 82 -0.92 -0.68 6.96
CA MET A 82 0.13 0.25 7.39
C MET A 82 0.48 0.08 8.86
N THR A 83 -0.49 -0.24 9.71
CA THR A 83 -0.27 -0.54 11.14
C THR A 83 0.54 -1.82 11.31
N GLU A 84 0.13 -2.90 10.63
CA GLU A 84 0.84 -4.19 10.66
C GLU A 84 2.29 -4.05 10.20
N ILE A 85 2.54 -3.29 9.13
CA ILE A 85 3.91 -2.98 8.65
C ILE A 85 4.72 -2.28 9.74
N ALA A 86 4.13 -1.28 10.41
CA ALA A 86 4.82 -0.52 11.44
C ALA A 86 5.14 -1.38 12.67
N GLU A 87 4.23 -2.24 13.09
CA GLU A 87 4.40 -3.15 14.21
C GLU A 87 5.49 -4.19 13.93
N GLU A 88 5.40 -4.92 12.84
CA GLU A 88 6.34 -5.96 12.45
C GLU A 88 7.78 -5.40 12.24
N LEU A 89 7.90 -4.25 11.57
CA LEU A 89 9.21 -3.63 11.36
C LEU A 89 9.82 -3.16 12.69
N ARG A 90 9.04 -2.56 13.59
CA ARG A 90 9.53 -2.06 14.87
C ARG A 90 9.84 -3.17 15.88
N GLU A 91 9.20 -4.31 15.78
CA GLU A 91 9.56 -5.49 16.56
C GLU A 91 11.00 -5.94 16.27
N ILE A 92 11.41 -5.89 15.01
CA ILE A 92 12.75 -6.31 14.57
C ILE A 92 13.76 -5.15 14.63
N TYR A 93 13.32 -3.96 14.23
CA TYR A 93 14.13 -2.74 14.13
C TYR A 93 13.47 -1.57 14.89
N PRO A 94 13.61 -1.50 16.23
CA PRO A 94 12.85 -0.54 17.06
C PRO A 94 13.01 0.94 16.66
N ASN A 95 14.11 1.30 16.01
CA ASN A 95 14.43 2.66 15.59
C ASN A 95 14.15 2.93 14.11
N ILE A 96 13.48 2.01 13.39
CA ILE A 96 13.18 2.20 11.98
C ILE A 96 12.30 3.43 11.75
N TYR A 97 12.64 4.24 10.78
CA TYR A 97 11.91 5.46 10.47
C TYR A 97 10.83 5.21 9.41
N LEU A 98 9.58 5.48 9.76
CA LEU A 98 8.42 5.25 8.88
C LEU A 98 7.60 6.52 8.73
N TYR A 99 7.35 6.92 7.50
CA TYR A 99 6.46 8.04 7.17
C TYR A 99 5.92 7.88 5.75
N GLY A 100 5.00 8.74 5.35
CA GLY A 100 4.44 8.70 4.00
C GLY A 100 3.63 9.93 3.65
N GLU A 101 3.13 9.99 2.42
CA GLU A 101 2.22 11.02 1.97
C GLU A 101 0.80 10.68 2.40
N GLY A 102 0.34 11.30 3.47
CA GLY A 102 -0.97 11.11 4.06
C GLY A 102 -2.07 11.98 3.44
N TRP A 103 -2.05 12.19 2.14
CA TRP A 103 -3.09 12.96 1.46
C TRP A 103 -4.45 12.27 1.56
N LYS A 104 -5.50 13.04 1.84
CA LYS A 104 -6.86 12.57 1.73
C LYS A 104 -7.26 12.54 0.26
N MET A 105 -7.50 11.34 -0.26
CA MET A 105 -7.80 11.13 -1.68
C MET A 105 -9.05 10.25 -1.83
N ASP A 106 -9.80 10.47 -2.91
CA ASP A 106 -10.98 9.68 -3.22
C ASP A 106 -10.58 8.39 -3.91
N THR A 107 -10.86 7.27 -3.27
CA THR A 107 -10.57 5.91 -3.75
C THR A 107 -11.75 5.00 -3.43
N GLY A 108 -11.80 3.81 -4.00
CA GLY A 108 -12.89 2.86 -3.78
C GLY A 108 -12.98 2.24 -2.37
N LEU A 109 -12.17 2.71 -1.40
CA LEU A 109 -12.23 2.33 0.00
C LEU A 109 -12.80 3.47 0.84
N SER A 110 -13.49 3.16 1.95
CA SER A 110 -14.06 4.20 2.82
C SER A 110 -12.96 4.96 3.57
N GLU A 111 -13.23 6.24 3.83
CA GLU A 111 -12.27 7.17 4.41
C GLU A 111 -11.68 6.70 5.75
N ASP A 112 -12.51 6.11 6.60
CA ASP A 112 -12.11 5.56 7.91
C ASP A 112 -11.17 4.35 7.85
N GLN A 113 -11.02 3.76 6.67
CA GLN A 113 -10.12 2.64 6.43
C GLN A 113 -8.78 3.06 5.79
N LEU A 114 -8.61 4.33 5.45
CA LEU A 114 -7.42 4.84 4.75
C LEU A 114 -6.38 5.39 5.71
N ALA A 115 -5.10 5.19 5.39
CA ALA A 115 -3.95 5.67 6.16
C ALA A 115 -3.59 7.13 5.82
N HIS A 116 -4.57 8.03 5.87
CA HIS A 116 -4.33 9.44 5.61
C HIS A 116 -4.06 10.22 6.90
N GLN A 117 -3.67 11.50 6.76
CA GLN A 117 -3.19 12.35 7.86
C GLN A 117 -4.21 12.64 9.00
N TYR A 118 -5.46 12.25 8.83
CA TYR A 118 -6.53 12.46 9.83
C TYR A 118 -6.94 11.17 10.55
N ASN A 119 -6.34 10.04 10.23
CA ASN A 119 -6.59 8.72 10.85
C ASN A 119 -5.39 8.25 11.66
#